data_7cb0fdbec8a08487fe98c2745599e92c
#
_entry.id   7cb0fdbec8a08487fe98c2745599e92c
#
_cell.length_a   1.000
_cell.length_b   1.000
_cell.length_c   1.000
_cell.angle_alpha   90.00
_cell.angle_beta   90.00
_cell.angle_gamma   90.00
#
_symmetry.space_group_name_H-M   'P 1'
#
loop_
_entity.id
_entity.type
_entity.pdbx_description
1 polymer ?
#
loop_
_entity_poly.entity_id
_entity_poly.type
_entity_poly.pdbx_seq_one_letter_code
_entity_poly.pdbx_strand_id
1 'polypeptide(L)'
;MVVEVPRWTNAKMEIDLKEKFNPIKQDVKKGKLRFVANCFPHKGYIWNYGAIPQTWEDPNHVDPNTNCKGDGDPIDVCEIGSKIHKRGAVIKVKVLGTFAMIDEGETDWKIMAIDVEDEMASKLNDIEDVETHLPGLLAATVEWFKIYKVITDIEEFERF
;
A
#
# COMPACT_ATOMS: atom_id res chain seq x y z
N MET A 1 -3.12 10.70 5.28
CA MET A 1 -3.65 9.42 4.76
C MET A 1 -4.74 8.87 5.65
N VAL A 2 -5.56 7.97 5.12
CA VAL A 2 -6.45 7.10 5.90
C VAL A 2 -5.81 5.71 5.93
N VAL A 3 -5.68 5.11 7.12
CA VAL A 3 -5.12 3.77 7.28
C VAL A 3 -6.21 2.72 7.04
N GLU A 4 -6.03 1.90 6.02
CA GLU A 4 -6.94 0.80 5.67
C GLU A 4 -6.46 -0.52 6.29
N VAL A 5 -5.16 -0.79 6.18
CA VAL A 5 -4.53 -2.02 6.64
C VAL A 5 -3.40 -1.68 7.64
N PRO A 6 -3.60 -1.94 8.93
CA PRO A 6 -2.54 -1.82 9.91
C PRO A 6 -1.37 -2.74 9.59
N ARG A 7 -0.15 -2.28 9.85
CA ARG A 7 1.08 -3.07 9.69
C ARG A 7 0.93 -4.46 10.32
N TRP A 8 1.47 -5.45 9.65
CA TRP A 8 1.48 -6.87 10.03
C TRP A 8 0.10 -7.53 10.14
N THR A 9 -0.90 -6.97 9.48
CA THR A 9 -2.20 -7.61 9.30
C THR A 9 -2.38 -8.08 7.86
N ASN A 10 -3.26 -9.07 7.64
CA ASN A 10 -3.39 -9.76 6.36
C ASN A 10 -4.67 -9.41 5.60
N ALA A 11 -5.73 -8.97 6.29
CA ALA A 11 -6.99 -8.65 5.63
C ALA A 11 -6.82 -7.47 4.67
N LYS A 12 -7.11 -7.65 3.39
CA LYS A 12 -7.08 -6.59 2.38
C LYS A 12 -8.32 -5.72 2.57
N MET A 13 -8.15 -4.59 3.22
CA MET A 13 -9.20 -3.63 3.51
C MET A 13 -9.05 -2.42 2.61
N GLU A 14 -10.15 -1.90 2.09
CA GLU A 14 -10.18 -0.79 1.13
C GLU A 14 -11.32 0.16 1.45
N ILE A 15 -11.16 1.44 1.14
CA ILE A 15 -12.23 2.44 1.18
C ILE A 15 -13.23 2.10 0.07
N ASP A 16 -14.47 1.81 0.42
CA ASP A 16 -15.54 1.57 -0.56
C ASP A 16 -16.07 2.92 -1.08
N LEU A 17 -15.67 3.27 -2.29
CA LEU A 17 -16.07 4.50 -2.96
C LEU A 17 -17.54 4.51 -3.42
N LYS A 18 -18.19 3.34 -3.43
CA LYS A 18 -19.58 3.18 -3.92
C LYS A 18 -20.60 3.27 -2.81
N GLU A 19 -20.22 2.99 -1.58
CA GLU A 19 -21.10 3.09 -0.43
C GLU A 19 -21.15 4.51 0.16
N LYS A 20 -22.31 4.86 0.70
CA LYS A 20 -22.50 6.13 1.41
C LYS A 20 -21.54 6.21 2.61
N PHE A 21 -20.85 7.36 2.75
CA PHE A 21 -19.82 7.63 3.75
C PHE A 21 -18.50 6.90 3.55
N ASN A 22 -18.29 6.23 2.41
CA ASN A 22 -17.04 5.57 2.03
C ASN A 22 -16.43 4.74 3.18
N PRO A 23 -17.16 3.70 3.67
CA PRO A 23 -16.65 2.86 4.75
C PRO A 23 -15.44 2.05 4.30
N ILE A 24 -14.58 1.68 5.25
CA ILE A 24 -13.52 0.72 4.98
C ILE A 24 -14.09 -0.69 5.08
N LYS A 25 -14.04 -1.46 4.01
CA LYS A 25 -14.55 -2.82 3.89
C LYS A 25 -13.47 -3.78 3.45
N GLN A 26 -13.60 -5.05 3.80
CA GLN A 26 -12.69 -6.06 3.28
C GLN A 26 -13.05 -6.37 1.83
N ASP A 27 -12.04 -6.36 0.96
CA ASP A 27 -12.19 -6.71 -0.44
C ASP A 27 -12.62 -8.17 -0.62
N VAL A 28 -13.39 -8.41 -1.70
CA VAL A 28 -13.97 -9.71 -2.02
C VAL A 28 -13.62 -10.09 -3.45
N LYS A 29 -12.89 -11.19 -3.65
CA LYS A 29 -12.59 -11.77 -4.96
C LYS A 29 -13.23 -13.17 -5.07
N LYS A 30 -13.99 -13.41 -6.15
CA LYS A 30 -14.70 -14.68 -6.38
C LYS A 30 -15.59 -15.10 -5.20
N GLY A 31 -16.24 -14.15 -4.54
CA GLY A 31 -17.15 -14.40 -3.39
C GLY A 31 -16.45 -14.73 -2.07
N LYS A 32 -15.12 -14.62 -1.99
CA LYS A 32 -14.34 -14.84 -0.76
C LYS A 32 -13.65 -13.56 -0.30
N LEU A 33 -13.60 -13.35 1.01
CA LEU A 33 -12.82 -12.27 1.61
C LEU A 33 -11.34 -12.42 1.26
N ARG A 34 -10.72 -11.31 0.82
CA ARG A 34 -9.30 -11.30 0.45
C ARG A 34 -8.39 -11.10 1.64
N PHE A 35 -7.32 -11.88 1.65
CA PHE A 35 -6.20 -11.74 2.57
C PHE A 35 -4.91 -11.81 1.75
N VAL A 36 -3.90 -11.04 2.12
CA VAL A 36 -2.56 -11.26 1.59
C VAL A 36 -1.88 -12.40 2.35
N ALA A 37 -1.15 -13.24 1.65
CA ALA A 37 -0.35 -14.29 2.25
C ALA A 37 0.83 -13.70 3.03
N ASN A 38 1.40 -14.48 3.94
CA ASN A 38 2.66 -14.12 4.57
C ASN A 38 3.82 -14.43 3.61
N CYS A 39 4.49 -13.39 3.14
CA CYS A 39 5.68 -13.53 2.28
C CYS A 39 6.92 -13.63 3.18
N PHE A 40 7.44 -14.86 3.40
CA PHE A 40 8.64 -15.02 4.24
C PHE A 40 9.77 -14.09 3.78
N PRO A 41 10.44 -13.35 4.70
CA PRO A 41 10.29 -13.39 6.18
C PRO A 41 9.21 -12.46 6.73
N HIS A 42 8.33 -11.91 5.91
CA HIS A 42 7.37 -10.88 6.26
C HIS A 42 6.03 -11.47 6.69
N LYS A 43 5.34 -10.76 7.58
CA LYS A 43 3.97 -11.07 8.00
C LYS A 43 3.01 -10.01 7.48
N GLY A 44 2.03 -10.38 6.63
CA GLY A 44 1.02 -9.47 6.10
C GLY A 44 1.64 -8.26 5.41
N TYR A 45 0.99 -7.11 5.55
CA TYR A 45 1.52 -5.82 5.08
C TYR A 45 2.65 -5.34 5.98
N ILE A 46 3.79 -4.97 5.42
CA ILE A 46 4.97 -4.55 6.18
C ILE A 46 4.98 -3.06 6.57
N TRP A 47 3.99 -2.31 6.13
CA TRP A 47 3.73 -0.89 6.45
C TRP A 47 2.33 -0.74 7.04
N ASN A 48 2.02 0.42 7.61
CA ASN A 48 0.63 0.86 7.67
C ASN A 48 0.25 1.26 6.24
N TYR A 49 -0.72 0.56 5.66
CA TYR A 49 -1.13 0.77 4.29
C TYR A 49 -2.47 1.47 4.22
N GLY A 50 -2.69 2.27 3.21
CA GLY A 50 -3.94 2.97 3.02
C GLY A 50 -3.85 3.98 1.88
N ALA A 51 -4.77 4.94 1.84
CA ALA A 51 -4.90 5.86 0.73
C ALA A 51 -4.83 7.33 1.16
N ILE A 52 -4.55 8.20 0.20
CA ILE A 52 -4.73 9.66 0.35
C ILE A 52 -6.08 10.04 -0.26
N PRO A 53 -7.13 10.30 0.54
CA PRO A 53 -8.33 10.93 0.03
C PRO A 53 -8.01 12.43 -0.19
N GLN A 54 -8.51 13.05 -1.12
CA GLN A 54 -9.28 12.84 -2.32
C GLN A 54 -8.32 12.84 -3.52
N THR A 55 -7.65 11.76 -3.76
CA THR A 55 -6.84 11.51 -4.96
C THR A 55 -7.54 10.49 -5.84
N TRP A 56 -7.14 10.40 -7.09
CA TRP A 56 -7.72 9.49 -8.06
C TRP A 56 -6.74 9.17 -9.17
N GLU A 57 -6.47 7.91 -9.38
CA GLU A 57 -5.67 7.44 -10.49
C GLU A 57 -6.57 7.33 -11.74
N ASP A 58 -6.55 8.38 -12.56
CA ASP A 58 -7.51 8.57 -13.65
C ASP A 58 -7.43 7.46 -14.73
N PRO A 59 -8.47 6.62 -14.89
CA PRO A 59 -8.49 5.56 -15.90
C PRO A 59 -8.68 6.10 -17.34
N ASN A 60 -8.89 7.40 -17.52
CA ASN A 60 -8.99 8.03 -18.83
C ASN A 60 -7.68 8.68 -19.28
N HIS A 61 -6.69 8.79 -18.39
CA HIS A 61 -5.39 9.38 -18.67
C HIS A 61 -4.31 8.28 -18.76
N VAL A 62 -3.47 8.38 -19.80
CA VAL A 62 -2.28 7.52 -19.91
C VAL A 62 -1.11 8.22 -19.24
N ASP A 63 -0.56 7.62 -18.20
CA ASP A 63 0.59 8.14 -17.48
C ASP A 63 1.85 8.03 -18.38
N PRO A 64 2.58 9.13 -18.60
CA PRO A 64 3.75 9.12 -19.49
C PRO A 64 4.93 8.29 -18.97
N ASN A 65 5.00 7.98 -17.67
CA ASN A 65 6.08 7.20 -17.08
C ASN A 65 5.84 5.69 -17.21
N THR A 66 4.59 5.25 -17.12
CA THR A 66 4.22 3.83 -17.18
C THR A 66 3.65 3.42 -18.54
N ASN A 67 3.18 4.38 -19.32
CA ASN A 67 2.41 4.17 -20.56
C ASN A 67 1.12 3.33 -20.34
N CYS A 68 0.59 3.35 -19.11
CA CYS A 68 -0.64 2.69 -18.71
C CYS A 68 -1.63 3.72 -18.15
N LYS A 69 -2.90 3.35 -18.09
CA LYS A 69 -3.95 4.16 -17.47
C LYS A 69 -4.01 3.88 -15.97
N GLY A 70 -4.55 4.82 -15.19
CA GLY A 70 -4.84 4.60 -13.78
C GLY A 70 -5.94 3.56 -13.56
N ASP A 71 -5.98 3.00 -12.37
CA ASP A 71 -6.92 1.93 -11.96
C ASP A 71 -8.27 2.46 -11.44
N GLY A 72 -8.40 3.77 -11.24
CA GLY A 72 -9.61 4.43 -10.76
C GLY A 72 -9.71 4.53 -9.24
N ASP A 73 -8.70 4.04 -8.52
CA ASP A 73 -8.65 4.09 -7.06
C ASP A 73 -7.89 5.33 -6.54
N PRO A 74 -8.02 5.71 -5.27
CA PRO A 74 -7.17 6.70 -4.64
C PRO A 74 -5.71 6.24 -4.58
N ILE A 75 -4.76 7.20 -4.58
CA ILE A 75 -3.33 6.88 -4.52
C ILE A 75 -2.97 6.20 -3.19
N ASP A 76 -2.34 5.05 -3.28
CA ASP A 76 -1.90 4.23 -2.17
C ASP A 76 -0.68 4.77 -1.43
N VAL A 77 -0.64 4.55 -0.12
CA VAL A 77 0.44 5.00 0.77
C VAL A 77 0.98 3.86 1.61
N CYS A 78 2.29 3.69 1.58
CA CYS A 78 3.08 2.86 2.49
C CYS A 78 3.67 3.76 3.58
N GLU A 79 3.07 3.78 4.76
CA GLU A 79 3.55 4.55 5.91
C GLU A 79 4.55 3.72 6.72
N ILE A 80 5.80 4.23 6.84
CA ILE A 80 6.96 3.47 7.32
C ILE A 80 7.37 3.77 8.77
N GLY A 81 6.67 4.65 9.48
CA GLY A 81 6.98 4.99 10.88
C GLY A 81 6.91 3.79 11.83
N SER A 82 7.35 3.97 13.04
CA SER A 82 7.47 2.90 14.04
C SER A 82 6.14 2.43 14.64
N LYS A 83 5.14 3.31 14.64
CA LYS A 83 3.83 3.08 15.25
C LYS A 83 2.92 2.23 14.37
N ILE A 84 2.23 1.26 14.96
CA ILE A 84 1.13 0.56 14.28
C ILE A 84 -0.15 1.36 14.49
N HIS A 85 -0.68 1.92 13.40
CA HIS A 85 -1.93 2.68 13.44
C HIS A 85 -3.16 1.77 13.36
N LYS A 86 -4.27 2.23 13.94
CA LYS A 86 -5.54 1.51 13.85
C LYS A 86 -6.16 1.70 12.47
N ARG A 87 -6.92 0.71 12.01
CA ARG A 87 -7.77 0.85 10.82
C ARG A 87 -8.72 2.02 10.97
N GLY A 88 -8.87 2.81 9.92
CA GLY A 88 -9.67 4.02 9.90
C GLY A 88 -9.01 5.24 10.56
N ALA A 89 -7.79 5.11 11.06
CA ALA A 89 -7.05 6.27 11.56
C ALA A 89 -6.77 7.24 10.41
N VAL A 90 -7.00 8.53 10.67
CA VAL A 90 -6.61 9.62 9.78
C VAL A 90 -5.36 10.25 10.36
N ILE A 91 -4.25 10.13 9.66
CA ILE A 91 -2.94 10.60 10.12
C ILE A 91 -2.31 11.57 9.13
N LYS A 92 -1.55 12.52 9.66
CA LYS A 92 -0.77 13.45 8.85
C LYS A 92 0.58 12.80 8.52
N VAL A 93 0.91 12.70 7.23
CA VAL A 93 2.16 12.08 6.80
C VAL A 93 3.01 13.08 6.01
N LYS A 94 4.33 12.88 6.08
CA LYS A 94 5.31 13.51 5.22
C LYS A 94 5.63 12.54 4.08
N VAL A 95 5.44 12.97 2.84
CA VAL A 95 5.82 12.22 1.65
C VAL A 95 7.34 12.23 1.52
N LEU A 96 7.93 11.07 1.29
CA LEU A 96 9.37 10.89 1.11
C LEU A 96 9.73 10.60 -0.34
N GLY A 97 8.86 9.92 -1.06
CA GLY A 97 9.03 9.59 -2.46
C GLY A 97 7.87 8.75 -2.98
N THR A 98 7.95 8.37 -4.25
CA THR A 98 6.96 7.51 -4.89
C THR A 98 7.63 6.47 -5.78
N PHE A 99 6.93 5.38 -6.05
CA PHE A 99 7.29 4.45 -7.12
C PHE A 99 6.03 4.05 -7.90
N ALA A 100 6.21 3.88 -9.21
CA ALA A 100 5.16 3.39 -10.08
C ALA A 100 5.20 1.86 -10.11
N MET A 101 4.04 1.25 -9.98
CA MET A 101 3.83 -0.16 -10.24
C MET A 101 2.90 -0.29 -11.45
N ILE A 102 3.11 -1.31 -12.28
CA ILE A 102 2.15 -1.71 -13.30
C ILE A 102 1.49 -2.98 -12.79
N ASP A 103 0.21 -2.87 -12.45
CA ASP A 103 -0.58 -3.97 -11.94
C ASP A 103 -1.68 -4.35 -12.95
N GLU A 104 -1.63 -5.59 -13.46
CA GLU A 104 -2.58 -6.12 -14.46
C GLU A 104 -2.75 -5.20 -15.71
N GLY A 105 -1.73 -4.38 -16.03
CA GLY A 105 -1.72 -3.45 -17.16
C GLY A 105 -2.23 -2.04 -16.82
N GLU A 106 -2.47 -1.75 -15.57
CA GLU A 106 -2.86 -0.43 -15.06
C GLU A 106 -1.72 0.21 -14.24
N THR A 107 -1.68 1.53 -14.26
CA THR A 107 -0.75 2.31 -13.42
C THR A 107 -1.27 2.31 -12.00
N ASP A 108 -0.38 1.99 -11.07
CA ASP A 108 -0.66 1.95 -9.64
C ASP A 108 0.51 2.61 -8.88
N TRP A 109 0.35 3.89 -8.55
CA TRP A 109 1.37 4.65 -7.82
C TRP A 109 1.33 4.33 -6.32
N LYS A 110 2.51 4.12 -5.75
CA LYS A 110 2.69 3.94 -4.31
C LYS A 110 3.50 5.09 -3.73
N ILE A 111 2.96 5.74 -2.72
CA ILE A 111 3.66 6.79 -1.98
C ILE A 111 4.36 6.16 -0.77
N MET A 112 5.67 6.46 -0.62
CA MET A 112 6.40 6.22 0.62
C MET A 112 6.26 7.43 1.52
N ALA A 113 5.78 7.23 2.74
CA ALA A 113 5.54 8.33 3.67
C ALA A 113 5.82 7.93 5.13
N ILE A 114 5.99 8.92 5.98
CA ILE A 114 6.15 8.73 7.44
C ILE A 114 5.17 9.63 8.20
N ASP A 115 4.58 9.11 9.29
CA ASP A 115 3.79 9.91 10.23
C ASP A 115 4.64 11.10 10.72
N VAL A 116 4.10 12.31 10.63
CA VAL A 116 4.83 13.53 11.06
C VAL A 116 5.14 13.55 12.55
N GLU A 117 4.46 12.72 13.34
CA GLU A 117 4.68 12.56 14.78
C GLU A 117 5.70 11.45 15.11
N ASP A 118 6.21 10.72 14.11
CA ASP A 118 7.23 9.71 14.33
C ASP A 118 8.59 10.35 14.67
N GLU A 119 9.34 9.74 15.57
CA GLU A 119 10.67 10.24 16.00
C GLU A 119 11.66 10.34 14.82
N MET A 120 11.51 9.51 13.81
CA MET A 120 12.35 9.53 12.62
C MET A 120 11.90 10.57 11.58
N ALA A 121 10.72 11.18 11.73
CA ALA A 121 10.19 12.13 10.74
C ALA A 121 11.09 13.35 10.51
N SER A 122 11.84 13.76 11.53
CA SER A 122 12.80 14.88 11.41
C SER A 122 14.07 14.51 10.62
N LYS A 123 14.38 13.22 10.51
CA LYS A 123 15.59 12.69 9.85
C LYS A 123 15.31 12.24 8.41
N LEU A 124 14.07 11.93 8.09
CA LEU A 124 13.64 11.47 6.77
C LEU A 124 12.99 12.63 6.01
N ASN A 125 13.67 13.21 5.04
CA ASN A 125 13.18 14.32 4.23
C ASN A 125 13.01 13.95 2.75
N ASP A 126 13.67 12.88 2.32
CA ASP A 126 13.64 12.35 0.97
C ASP A 126 13.73 10.82 1.00
N ILE A 127 13.55 10.18 -0.15
CA ILE A 127 13.62 8.73 -0.28
C ILE A 127 15.03 8.17 -0.03
N GLU A 128 16.08 8.95 -0.35
CA GLU A 128 17.46 8.57 -0.05
C GLU A 128 17.76 8.52 1.44
N ASP A 129 17.10 9.34 2.25
CA ASP A 129 17.21 9.27 3.71
C ASP A 129 16.66 7.95 4.26
N VAL A 130 15.67 7.36 3.58
CA VAL A 130 15.11 6.05 3.98
C VAL A 130 16.17 4.97 3.91
N GLU A 131 16.95 4.91 2.82
CA GLU A 131 18.01 3.91 2.71
C GLU A 131 19.13 4.14 3.73
N THR A 132 19.42 5.40 4.06
CA THR A 132 20.43 5.78 5.04
C THR A 132 20.06 5.39 6.47
N HIS A 133 18.81 5.64 6.86
CA HIS A 133 18.35 5.47 8.25
C HIS A 133 17.60 4.15 8.51
N LEU A 134 17.02 3.56 7.47
CA LEU A 134 16.27 2.31 7.50
C LEU A 134 16.76 1.37 6.38
N PRO A 135 18.05 0.99 6.39
CA PRO A 135 18.66 0.25 5.28
C PRO A 135 17.93 -1.05 4.99
N GLY A 136 17.67 -1.30 3.71
CA GLY A 136 16.97 -2.48 3.22
C GLY A 136 15.45 -2.37 3.21
N LEU A 137 14.84 -1.32 3.77
CA LEU A 137 13.38 -1.17 3.78
C LEU A 137 12.84 -0.99 2.37
N LEU A 138 13.50 -0.20 1.52
CA LEU A 138 13.08 0.01 0.13
C LEU A 138 13.18 -1.29 -0.67
N ALA A 139 14.26 -2.05 -0.50
CA ALA A 139 14.44 -3.35 -1.15
C ALA A 139 13.35 -4.34 -0.71
N ALA A 140 13.06 -4.43 0.59
CA ALA A 140 11.98 -5.27 1.12
C ALA A 140 10.60 -4.85 0.59
N THR A 141 10.35 -3.54 0.43
CA THR A 141 9.12 -3.00 -0.15
C THR A 141 8.94 -3.48 -1.59
N VAL A 142 9.96 -3.33 -2.42
CA VAL A 142 9.93 -3.77 -3.82
C VAL A 142 9.75 -5.28 -3.92
N GLU A 143 10.47 -6.05 -3.09
CA GLU A 143 10.35 -7.50 -3.05
C GLU A 143 8.93 -7.93 -2.65
N TRP A 144 8.37 -7.33 -1.61
CA TRP A 144 7.02 -7.65 -1.14
C TRP A 144 5.98 -7.49 -2.25
N PHE A 145 6.00 -6.35 -2.98
CA PHE A 145 5.08 -6.11 -4.09
C PHE A 145 5.29 -7.06 -5.28
N LYS A 146 6.48 -7.61 -5.47
CA LYS A 146 6.74 -8.62 -6.51
C LYS A 146 6.18 -9.99 -6.16
N ILE A 147 6.19 -10.38 -4.88
CA ILE A 147 5.94 -11.77 -4.48
C ILE A 147 4.56 -12.01 -3.85
N TYR A 148 3.91 -10.98 -3.28
CA TYR A 148 2.67 -11.17 -2.51
C TYR A 148 1.52 -11.78 -3.34
N LYS A 149 1.42 -11.45 -4.63
CA LYS A 149 0.42 -12.02 -5.53
C LYS A 149 0.77 -13.44 -5.94
N VAL A 150 2.05 -13.71 -6.24
CA VAL A 150 2.52 -15.03 -6.65
C VAL A 150 2.25 -16.08 -5.58
N ILE A 151 2.50 -15.76 -4.30
CA ILE A 151 2.23 -16.66 -3.18
C ILE A 151 0.73 -16.91 -3.02
N THR A 152 -0.09 -15.88 -3.18
CA THR A 152 -1.55 -16.02 -3.11
C THR A 152 -2.08 -16.95 -4.21
N ASP A 153 -1.52 -16.88 -5.40
CA ASP A 153 -1.90 -17.74 -6.53
C ASP A 153 -1.43 -19.20 -6.32
N ILE A 154 -0.25 -19.42 -5.70
CA ILE A 154 0.24 -20.76 -5.36
C ILE A 154 -0.64 -21.43 -4.31
N GLU A 155 -1.11 -20.73 -3.30
CA GLU A 155 -2.03 -21.29 -2.30
C GLU A 155 -3.39 -21.72 -2.89
N GLU A 156 -3.81 -21.16 -4.02
CA GLU A 156 -4.97 -21.68 -4.76
C GLU A 156 -4.66 -23.00 -5.50
N PHE A 157 -3.38 -23.29 -5.83
CA PHE A 157 -2.95 -24.49 -6.54
C PHE A 157 -2.71 -25.70 -5.62
N GLU A 158 -2.29 -25.51 -4.39
CA GLU A 158 -1.93 -26.59 -3.45
C GLU A 158 -3.12 -27.17 -2.66
N ARG A 159 -4.35 -26.74 -2.93
CA ARG A 159 -5.57 -27.28 -2.29
C ARG A 159 -6.29 -28.35 -3.13
N PHE A 160 -5.52 -29.14 -3.86
CA PHE A 160 -6.02 -30.34 -4.54
C PHE A 160 -5.62 -31.62 -3.82
#